data_7578a2a41fa2fc19401580207d28c5d4
#
_entry.id   7578a2a41fa2fc19401580207d28c5d4
#
_cell.length_a   1.000
_cell.length_b   1.000
_cell.length_c   1.000
_cell.angle_alpha   90.00
_cell.angle_beta   90.00
_cell.angle_gamma   90.00
#
_symmetry.space_group_name_H-M   'P 1'
#
loop_
_entity.id
_entity.type
_entity.pdbx_description
1 polymer ?
#
loop_
_entity_poly.entity_id
_entity_poly.type
_entity_poly.pdbx_seq_one_letter_code
_entity_poly.pdbx_strand_id
1 'polypeptide(L)'
;MLRFIQFLPILMITLLYGLVYAAINRVNPDAFGFEDSILDPFYFSFTTMSSVGYGDYSPKTRFAKAVVMSQQFVLLAEISSLLGLDKLGNSIRNTSINNMIKNA
;
A
#
# COMPACT_ATOMS: atom_id res chain seq x y z
N MET A 1 22.37 4.15 -2.66
CA MET A 1 21.74 4.74 -3.86
C MET A 1 20.65 3.86 -4.45
N LEU A 2 20.90 2.56 -4.65
CA LEU A 2 19.88 1.64 -5.16
C LEU A 2 18.63 1.58 -4.27
N ARG A 3 18.80 1.64 -2.95
CA ARG A 3 17.69 1.64 -2.01
C ARG A 3 16.84 2.91 -2.12
N PHE A 4 17.47 4.04 -2.41
CA PHE A 4 16.76 5.30 -2.58
C PHE A 4 15.91 5.28 -3.85
N ILE A 5 16.45 4.72 -4.93
CA ILE A 5 15.72 4.58 -6.19
C ILE A 5 14.51 3.64 -6.03
N GLN A 6 14.66 2.57 -5.25
CA GLN A 6 13.56 1.65 -4.95
C GLN A 6 12.46 2.30 -4.11
N PHE A 7 12.79 3.32 -3.34
CA PHE A 7 11.82 4.06 -2.54
C PHE A 7 10.95 5.01 -3.37
N LEU A 8 11.46 5.46 -4.52
CA LEU A 8 10.76 6.41 -5.39
C LEU A 8 9.37 5.94 -5.83
N PRO A 9 9.20 4.69 -6.33
CA PRO A 9 7.86 4.21 -6.70
C PRO A 9 6.88 4.22 -5.55
N ILE A 10 7.31 3.87 -4.35
CA ILE A 10 6.48 3.88 -3.15
C ILE A 10 6.02 5.30 -2.84
N LEU A 11 6.94 6.27 -2.94
CA LEU A 11 6.62 7.67 -2.70
C LEU A 11 5.61 8.18 -3.73
N MET A 12 5.81 7.85 -5.01
CA MET A 12 4.89 8.26 -6.06
C MET A 12 3.50 7.68 -5.87
N ILE A 13 3.41 6.41 -5.52
CA ILE A 13 2.13 5.75 -5.24
C ILE A 13 1.46 6.41 -4.03
N THR A 14 2.21 6.72 -2.99
CA THR A 14 1.69 7.39 -1.81
C THR A 14 1.09 8.75 -2.16
N LEU A 15 1.78 9.53 -2.99
CA LEU A 15 1.29 10.83 -3.44
C LEU A 15 0.03 10.70 -4.30
N LEU A 16 -0.01 9.70 -5.19
CA LEU A 16 -1.20 9.43 -6.00
C LEU A 16 -2.41 9.09 -5.14
N TYR A 17 -2.24 8.24 -4.14
CA TYR A 17 -3.32 7.92 -3.23
C TYR A 17 -3.75 9.12 -2.40
N GLY A 18 -2.81 9.99 -2.03
CA GLY A 18 -3.14 11.26 -1.38
C GLY A 18 -4.07 12.10 -2.24
N LEU A 19 -3.78 12.21 -3.54
CA LEU A 19 -4.65 12.90 -4.48
C LEU A 19 -6.02 12.25 -4.59
N VAL A 20 -6.07 10.91 -4.62
CA VAL A 20 -7.34 10.17 -4.67
C VAL A 20 -8.15 10.45 -3.41
N TYR A 21 -7.53 10.43 -2.24
CA TYR A 21 -8.22 10.72 -0.98
C TYR A 21 -8.72 12.17 -0.93
N ALA A 22 -7.94 13.10 -1.46
CA ALA A 22 -8.39 14.49 -1.56
C ALA A 22 -9.60 14.61 -2.48
N ALA A 23 -9.62 13.90 -3.61
CA ALA A 23 -10.75 13.90 -4.52
C ALA A 23 -12.00 13.28 -3.87
N ILE A 24 -11.85 12.18 -3.16
CA ILE A 24 -12.96 11.56 -2.42
C ILE A 24 -13.50 12.52 -1.37
N ASN A 25 -12.63 13.22 -0.66
CA ASN A 25 -13.03 14.19 0.36
C ASN A 25 -13.81 15.35 -0.24
N ARG A 26 -13.47 15.77 -1.47
CA ARG A 26 -14.23 16.85 -2.15
C ARG A 26 -15.64 16.41 -2.50
N VAL A 27 -15.80 15.15 -2.92
CA VAL A 27 -17.11 14.62 -3.29
C VAL A 27 -17.93 14.30 -2.05
N ASN A 28 -17.29 13.73 -1.03
CA ASN A 28 -17.97 13.37 0.23
C ASN A 28 -17.05 13.69 1.42
N PRO A 29 -17.22 14.87 2.05
CA PRO A 29 -16.38 15.26 3.18
C PRO A 29 -16.47 14.32 4.38
N ASP A 30 -17.55 13.54 4.48
CA ASP A 30 -17.76 12.61 5.60
C ASP A 30 -17.07 11.27 5.39
N ALA A 31 -16.50 11.02 4.19
CA ALA A 31 -15.88 9.73 3.90
C ALA A 31 -14.71 9.41 4.83
N PHE A 32 -13.91 10.41 5.20
CA PHE A 32 -12.77 10.26 6.10
C PHE A 32 -12.83 11.18 7.32
N GLY A 33 -13.59 12.27 7.22
CA GLY A 33 -13.67 13.27 8.27
C GLY A 33 -12.43 14.14 8.38
N PHE A 34 -11.77 14.42 7.26
CA PHE A 34 -10.57 15.27 7.24
C PHE A 34 -10.93 16.71 7.67
N GLU A 35 -10.09 17.28 8.52
CA GLU A 35 -10.21 18.68 8.94
C GLU A 35 -9.57 19.61 7.92
N ASP A 36 -8.36 19.26 7.45
CA ASP A 36 -7.65 20.01 6.40
C ASP A 36 -7.86 19.29 5.08
N SER A 37 -8.44 19.99 4.10
CA SER A 37 -8.78 19.39 2.80
C SER A 37 -7.55 19.14 1.92
N ILE A 38 -6.40 19.73 2.23
CA ILE A 38 -5.19 19.62 1.42
C ILE A 38 -4.17 18.70 2.11
N LEU A 39 -3.86 18.97 3.37
CA LEU A 39 -2.78 18.27 4.08
C LEU A 39 -3.22 16.88 4.58
N ASP A 40 -4.42 16.78 5.13
CA ASP A 40 -4.87 15.56 5.79
C ASP A 40 -5.00 14.35 4.84
N PRO A 41 -5.47 14.51 3.57
CA PRO A 41 -5.47 13.37 2.65
C PRO A 41 -4.07 12.79 2.42
N PHE A 42 -3.06 13.64 2.24
CA PHE A 42 -1.68 13.18 2.08
C PHE A 42 -1.15 12.58 3.35
N TYR A 43 -1.42 13.19 4.49
CA TYR A 43 -1.06 12.66 5.80
C TYR A 43 -1.64 11.26 5.99
N PHE A 44 -2.91 11.06 5.68
CA PHE A 44 -3.57 9.77 5.76
C PHE A 44 -2.92 8.74 4.83
N SER A 45 -2.60 9.14 3.59
CA SER A 45 -1.92 8.27 2.64
C SER A 45 -0.56 7.84 3.16
N PHE A 46 0.22 8.77 3.72
CA PHE A 46 1.54 8.45 4.28
C PHE A 46 1.43 7.51 5.48
N THR A 47 0.49 7.73 6.38
CA THR A 47 0.32 6.85 7.55
C THR A 47 -0.12 5.45 7.14
N THR A 48 -0.95 5.34 6.10
CA THR A 48 -1.40 4.05 5.57
C THR A 48 -0.25 3.33 4.88
N MET A 49 0.50 4.03 4.03
CA MET A 49 1.61 3.42 3.29
C MET A 49 2.77 3.02 4.20
N SER A 50 2.99 3.74 5.28
CA SER A 50 4.06 3.42 6.24
C SER A 50 3.64 2.36 7.26
N SER A 51 2.39 1.92 7.23
CA SER A 51 1.81 0.95 8.18
C SER A 51 1.72 1.46 9.62
N VAL A 52 1.90 2.75 9.84
CA VAL A 52 1.81 3.33 11.19
C VAL A 52 0.37 3.31 11.68
N GLY A 53 -0.57 3.80 10.84
CA GLY A 53 -2.00 3.72 11.14
C GLY A 53 -2.37 4.33 12.48
N TYR A 54 -2.17 5.66 12.64
CA TYR A 54 -2.47 6.33 13.90
C TYR A 54 -3.94 6.24 14.32
N GLY A 55 -4.85 6.07 13.35
CA GLY A 55 -6.27 5.92 13.64
C GLY A 55 -7.02 7.23 13.87
N ASP A 56 -6.35 8.37 13.74
CA ASP A 56 -6.99 9.68 13.85
C ASP A 56 -7.95 9.94 12.68
N TYR A 57 -7.65 9.39 11.51
CA TYR A 57 -8.54 9.36 10.36
C TYR A 57 -8.75 7.93 9.90
N SER A 58 -9.97 7.62 9.52
CA SER A 58 -10.32 6.29 9.03
C SER A 58 -11.43 6.37 7.99
N PRO A 59 -11.46 5.45 7.02
CA PRO A 59 -12.53 5.45 6.01
C PRO A 59 -13.85 5.06 6.63
N LYS A 60 -14.91 5.82 6.32
CA LYS A 60 -16.24 5.62 6.89
C LYS A 60 -17.24 5.06 5.89
N THR A 61 -16.99 5.26 4.59
CA THR A 61 -17.89 4.75 3.55
C THR A 61 -17.30 3.48 2.93
N ARG A 62 -18.16 2.69 2.28
CA ARG A 62 -17.74 1.47 1.60
C ARG A 62 -16.71 1.76 0.51
N PHE A 63 -16.96 2.81 -0.28
CA PHE A 63 -16.05 3.18 -1.36
C PHE A 63 -14.69 3.59 -0.80
N ALA A 64 -14.68 4.42 0.24
CA ALA A 64 -13.44 4.83 0.89
C ALA A 64 -12.67 3.65 1.45
N LYS A 65 -13.36 2.71 2.09
CA LYS A 65 -12.73 1.48 2.61
C LYS A 65 -12.10 0.65 1.51
N ALA A 66 -12.79 0.53 0.37
CA ALA A 66 -12.27 -0.23 -0.76
C ALA A 66 -10.99 0.39 -1.33
N VAL A 67 -10.95 1.72 -1.44
CA VAL A 67 -9.77 2.43 -1.92
C VAL A 67 -8.60 2.27 -0.94
N VAL A 68 -8.84 2.39 0.37
CA VAL A 68 -7.80 2.19 1.38
C VAL A 68 -7.28 0.76 1.34
N MET A 69 -8.15 -0.22 1.18
CA MET A 69 -7.75 -1.62 1.06
C MET A 69 -6.86 -1.84 -0.16
N SER A 70 -7.15 -1.17 -1.27
CA SER A 70 -6.31 -1.27 -2.46
C SER A 70 -4.92 -0.69 -2.21
N GLN A 71 -4.81 0.41 -1.47
CA GLN A 71 -3.51 0.96 -1.10
C GLN A 71 -2.74 0.00 -0.20
N GLN A 72 -3.39 -0.61 0.77
CA GLN A 72 -2.76 -1.59 1.65
C GLN A 72 -2.29 -2.80 0.88
N PHE A 73 -3.04 -3.23 -0.13
CA PHE A 73 -2.63 -4.32 -1.00
C PHE A 73 -1.38 -3.96 -1.80
N VAL A 74 -1.33 -2.75 -2.34
CA VAL A 74 -0.14 -2.24 -3.05
C VAL A 74 1.06 -2.19 -2.10
N LEU A 75 0.85 -1.74 -0.86
CA LEU A 75 1.90 -1.69 0.15
C LEU A 75 2.49 -3.08 0.40
N LEU A 76 1.64 -4.10 0.56
CA LEU A 76 2.10 -5.46 0.77
C LEU A 76 2.90 -5.98 -0.42
N ALA A 77 2.45 -5.67 -1.64
CA ALA A 77 3.16 -6.05 -2.86
C ALA A 77 4.53 -5.38 -2.93
N GLU A 78 4.62 -4.09 -2.60
CA GLU A 78 5.88 -3.35 -2.63
C GLU A 78 6.86 -3.82 -1.56
N ILE A 79 6.38 -4.09 -0.34
CA ILE A 79 7.21 -4.63 0.73
C ILE A 79 7.74 -6.00 0.33
N SER A 80 6.89 -6.84 -0.24
CA SER A 80 7.25 -8.16 -0.72
C SER A 80 8.39 -8.08 -1.74
N SER A 81 8.27 -7.16 -2.70
CA SER A 81 9.28 -6.93 -3.72
C SER A 81 10.59 -6.43 -3.12
N LEU A 82 10.53 -5.45 -2.20
CA LEU A 82 11.72 -4.87 -1.56
C LEU A 82 12.48 -5.89 -0.73
N LEU A 83 11.77 -6.79 -0.04
CA LEU A 83 12.39 -7.82 0.79
C LEU A 83 12.81 -9.04 -0.02
N GLY A 84 12.46 -9.10 -1.32
CA GLY A 84 12.78 -10.24 -2.16
C GLY A 84 11.98 -11.49 -1.83
N LEU A 85 10.81 -11.33 -1.19
CA LEU A 85 9.97 -12.46 -0.81
C LEU A 85 9.45 -13.23 -2.02
N ASP A 86 9.23 -12.52 -3.13
CA ASP A 86 8.81 -13.15 -4.39
C ASP A 86 9.86 -14.14 -4.89
N LYS A 87 11.13 -13.74 -4.85
CA LYS A 87 12.24 -14.60 -5.25
C LYS A 87 12.39 -15.78 -4.30
N LEU A 88 12.22 -15.54 -3.00
CA LEU A 88 12.29 -16.59 -2.00
C LEU A 88 11.16 -17.60 -2.19
N GLY A 89 9.94 -17.13 -2.41
CA GLY A 89 8.79 -17.98 -2.67
C GLY A 89 8.97 -18.84 -3.92
N ASN A 90 9.47 -18.25 -5.00
CA ASN A 90 9.77 -18.98 -6.25
C ASN A 90 10.86 -20.01 -6.03
N SER A 91 11.91 -19.67 -5.28
CA SER A 91 13.01 -20.58 -4.97
C SER A 91 12.53 -21.79 -4.18
N ILE A 92 11.71 -21.55 -3.15
CA ILE A 92 11.13 -22.62 -2.33
C ILE A 92 10.24 -23.53 -3.18
N ARG A 93 9.40 -22.94 -4.04
CA ARG A 93 8.52 -23.70 -4.93
C ARG A 93 9.31 -24.57 -5.89
N ASN A 94 10.33 -24.00 -6.52
CA ASN A 94 11.17 -24.74 -7.48
C ASN A 94 11.91 -25.88 -6.81
N THR A 95 12.44 -25.67 -5.61
CA THR A 95 13.11 -26.71 -4.83
C THR A 95 12.15 -27.84 -4.50
N SER A 96 10.94 -27.53 -4.05
CA SER A 96 9.91 -28.53 -3.72
C SER A 96 9.52 -29.36 -4.94
N ILE A 97 9.31 -28.70 -6.09
CA ILE A 97 8.96 -29.39 -7.34
C ILE A 97 10.09 -30.29 -7.79
N ASN A 98 11.34 -29.81 -7.74
CA ASN A 98 12.50 -30.61 -8.10
C ASN A 98 12.65 -31.83 -7.22
N ASN A 99 12.44 -31.69 -5.92
CA ASN A 99 12.48 -32.81 -4.98
C ASN A 99 11.38 -33.84 -5.26
N MET A 100 10.18 -33.37 -5.60
CA MET A 100 9.07 -34.25 -5.98
C MET A 100 9.39 -35.04 -7.23
N ILE A 101 9.99 -34.40 -8.22
CA ILE A 101 10.39 -35.06 -9.48
C ILE A 101 11.48 -36.08 -9.25
N LYS A 102 12.48 -35.75 -8.41
CA LYS A 102 13.57 -36.67 -8.10
C LYS A 102 13.12 -37.92 -7.35
N ASN A 103 12.10 -37.78 -6.51
CA ASN A 103 11.58 -38.88 -5.71
C ASN A 103 10.50 -39.70 -6.44
N ALA A 104 10.07 -39.19 -7.58
CA ALA A 104 9.12 -39.92 -8.41
C ALA A 104 9.88 -40.91 -9.31
#